data_bb41d71c8b79011a192dd614cb229644
#
_entry.id   bb41d71c8b79011a192dd614cb229644
#
_cell.length_a   1.000
_cell.length_b   1.000
_cell.length_c   1.000
_cell.angle_alpha   90.00
_cell.angle_beta   90.00
_cell.angle_gamma   90.00
#
_symmetry.space_group_name_H-M   'P 1'
#
loop_
_entity.id
_entity.type
_entity.pdbx_description
1 polymer ?
#
loop_
_entity_poly.entity_id
_entity_poly.type
_entity_poly.pdbx_seq_one_letter_code
_entity_poly.pdbx_strand_id
1 'polypeptide(L)'
;DVAMTPGHLATTWVGIDLTLLGASTPPGFDEAPIDQLNYPRLAASVKAAQQGGMDFVTLGSEFQESSDSTERESAFDAAKVAARLADVSTAGVFAGVAGTPRAINVAVDLLAPQSEGWAGLTITLGTNSDFDGILTAAKNARAAGLRISLIITNPSITPERATLIASIADTVRLRVADPHAAREARFAIRAAGQELGKDVLVFAELGIVISASVEAAEERTHLIEDINGCGPFEGIACVLGTVYSVADAIESWVGLGAADGIILIPASLPTDLASVLRGV
;
A
#
# COMPACT_ATOMS: atom_id res chain seq x y z
N ASP A 1 41.72 -4.07 -18.76
CA ASP A 1 40.33 -3.93 -19.19
C ASP A 1 39.45 -4.86 -18.34
N VAL A 2 38.98 -4.32 -17.22
CA VAL A 2 37.96 -5.00 -16.39
C VAL A 2 36.60 -4.61 -16.98
N ALA A 3 36.00 -5.53 -17.69
CA ALA A 3 34.61 -5.38 -18.15
C ALA A 3 33.70 -5.24 -16.91
N MET A 4 33.22 -4.03 -16.68
CA MET A 4 32.13 -3.80 -15.72
C MET A 4 30.88 -4.52 -16.22
N THR A 5 30.53 -5.60 -15.54
CA THR A 5 29.25 -6.24 -15.71
C THR A 5 28.15 -5.18 -15.41
N PRO A 6 27.15 -4.97 -16.28
CA PRO A 6 26.06 -4.04 -15.97
C PRO A 6 25.39 -4.52 -14.68
N GLY A 7 25.44 -3.68 -13.64
CA GLY A 7 24.72 -3.96 -12.40
C GLY A 7 23.25 -4.19 -12.75
N HIS A 8 22.66 -5.25 -12.19
CA HIS A 8 21.23 -5.43 -12.20
C HIS A 8 20.60 -4.12 -11.70
N LEU A 9 19.92 -3.40 -12.58
CA LEU A 9 19.01 -2.34 -12.17
C LEU A 9 17.98 -3.02 -11.28
N ALA A 10 18.04 -2.74 -9.99
CA ALA A 10 17.07 -3.27 -9.05
C ALA A 10 15.69 -2.85 -9.55
N THR A 11 14.81 -3.82 -9.77
CA THR A 11 13.44 -3.55 -10.20
C THR A 11 12.76 -2.73 -9.10
N THR A 12 12.27 -1.55 -9.44
CA THR A 12 11.48 -0.71 -8.54
C THR A 12 10.02 -1.11 -8.66
N TRP A 13 9.41 -1.48 -7.55
CA TRP A 13 7.99 -1.83 -7.50
C TRP A 13 7.17 -0.57 -7.18
N VAL A 14 6.05 -0.40 -7.87
CA VAL A 14 5.13 0.73 -7.62
C VAL A 14 3.72 0.20 -7.48
N GLY A 15 3.11 0.51 -6.35
CA GLY A 15 1.69 0.27 -6.08
C GLY A 15 0.94 1.58 -5.86
N ILE A 16 -0.38 1.52 -5.92
CA ILE A 16 -1.25 2.65 -5.64
C ILE A 16 -2.39 2.26 -4.71
N ASP A 17 -2.67 3.12 -3.75
CA ASP A 17 -3.80 2.94 -2.83
C ASP A 17 -5.08 3.49 -3.45
N LEU A 18 -6.12 2.66 -3.49
CA LEU A 18 -7.43 2.99 -4.04
C LEU A 18 -8.54 2.99 -2.97
N THR A 19 -8.17 3.05 -1.70
CA THR A 19 -9.12 3.03 -0.57
C THR A 19 -10.16 4.15 -0.66
N LEU A 20 -9.77 5.32 -1.18
CA LEU A 20 -10.67 6.46 -1.37
C LEU A 20 -11.83 6.22 -2.35
N LEU A 21 -11.82 5.13 -3.11
CA LEU A 21 -12.95 4.75 -3.98
C LEU A 21 -14.04 3.96 -3.24
N GLY A 22 -13.82 3.60 -1.98
CA GLY A 22 -14.83 2.98 -1.13
C GLY A 22 -15.92 3.95 -0.67
N ALA A 23 -17.03 3.41 -0.15
CA ALA A 23 -18.08 4.18 0.49
C ALA A 23 -17.58 4.78 1.84
N SER A 24 -18.23 5.83 2.31
CA SER A 24 -17.91 6.52 3.60
C SER A 24 -16.51 7.10 3.72
N THR A 25 -15.70 7.10 2.67
CA THR A 25 -14.45 7.81 2.72
C THR A 25 -14.68 9.31 2.80
N PRO A 26 -13.90 10.06 3.60
CA PRO A 26 -13.95 11.51 3.55
C PRO A 26 -13.83 11.94 2.08
N PRO A 27 -14.66 12.88 1.62
CA PRO A 27 -14.59 13.31 0.24
C PRO A 27 -13.14 13.74 -0.06
N GLY A 28 -12.58 13.18 -1.12
CA GLY A 28 -11.51 13.87 -1.80
C GLY A 28 -12.08 15.26 -2.17
N PHE A 29 -11.24 16.27 -2.26
CA PHE A 29 -11.62 17.68 -2.26
C PHE A 29 -12.73 18.09 -3.22
N ASP A 30 -13.01 17.28 -4.25
CA ASP A 30 -13.89 17.61 -5.35
C ASP A 30 -15.13 16.69 -5.44
N GLU A 31 -15.35 15.81 -4.47
CA GLU A 31 -16.41 14.83 -4.60
C GLU A 31 -17.33 14.74 -3.39
N ALA A 32 -18.62 14.56 -3.64
CA ALA A 32 -19.61 14.25 -2.61
C ALA A 32 -19.33 12.87 -1.98
N PRO A 33 -19.67 12.67 -0.69
CA PRO A 33 -19.59 11.35 -0.05
C PRO A 33 -20.31 10.28 -0.88
N ILE A 34 -19.70 9.11 -0.99
CA ILE A 34 -20.29 7.98 -1.70
C ILE A 34 -20.99 7.07 -0.69
N ASP A 35 -22.29 6.86 -0.86
CA ASP A 35 -23.07 5.99 0.03
C ASP A 35 -22.88 4.51 -0.28
N GLN A 36 -22.66 4.18 -1.56
CA GLN A 36 -22.48 2.82 -2.05
C GLN A 36 -21.28 2.76 -2.98
N LEU A 37 -20.49 1.69 -2.91
CA LEU A 37 -19.37 1.45 -3.80
C LEU A 37 -19.83 1.44 -5.26
N ASN A 38 -19.20 2.28 -6.07
CA ASN A 38 -19.29 2.19 -7.52
C ASN A 38 -18.25 1.17 -8.02
N TYR A 39 -18.62 -0.10 -8.02
CA TYR A 39 -17.72 -1.18 -8.43
C TYR A 39 -17.20 -1.04 -9.87
N PRO A 40 -18.00 -0.68 -10.89
CA PRO A 40 -17.49 -0.45 -12.24
C PRO A 40 -16.39 0.62 -12.30
N ARG A 41 -16.52 1.69 -11.52
CA ARG A 41 -15.50 2.74 -11.42
C ARG A 41 -14.21 2.21 -10.78
N LEU A 42 -14.32 1.46 -9.70
CA LEU A 42 -13.17 0.82 -9.06
C LEU A 42 -12.47 -0.14 -10.01
N ALA A 43 -13.20 -1.01 -10.67
CA ALA A 43 -12.66 -1.96 -11.65
C ALA A 43 -11.95 -1.26 -12.82
N ALA A 44 -12.53 -0.16 -13.33
CA ALA A 44 -11.89 0.66 -14.36
C ALA A 44 -10.59 1.30 -13.84
N SER A 45 -10.56 1.78 -12.61
CA SER A 45 -9.38 2.35 -11.98
C SER A 45 -8.26 1.32 -11.78
N VAL A 46 -8.60 0.11 -11.40
CA VAL A 46 -7.63 -1.00 -11.26
C VAL A 46 -7.03 -1.37 -12.62
N LYS A 47 -7.84 -1.46 -13.67
CA LYS A 47 -7.37 -1.69 -15.04
C LYS A 47 -6.46 -0.56 -15.51
N ALA A 48 -6.84 0.69 -15.26
CA ALA A 48 -6.04 1.85 -15.62
C ALA A 48 -4.68 1.84 -14.87
N ALA A 49 -4.67 1.49 -13.58
CA ALA A 49 -3.44 1.34 -12.81
C ALA A 49 -2.52 0.27 -13.42
N GLN A 50 -3.05 -0.88 -13.77
CA GLN A 50 -2.30 -1.94 -14.45
C GLN A 50 -1.72 -1.47 -15.79
N GLN A 51 -2.54 -0.83 -16.61
CA GLN A 51 -2.12 -0.29 -17.92
C GLN A 51 -1.07 0.81 -17.79
N GLY A 52 -1.12 1.59 -16.71
CA GLY A 52 -0.15 2.62 -16.37
C GLY A 52 1.15 2.08 -15.76
N GLY A 53 1.33 0.76 -15.65
CA GLY A 53 2.55 0.14 -15.18
C GLY A 53 2.62 -0.06 -13.65
N MET A 54 1.52 0.12 -12.93
CA MET A 54 1.46 -0.24 -11.51
C MET A 54 1.53 -1.76 -11.34
N ASP A 55 2.34 -2.21 -10.38
CA ASP A 55 2.52 -3.64 -10.10
C ASP A 55 1.37 -4.21 -9.29
N PHE A 56 0.78 -3.40 -8.39
CA PHE A 56 -0.33 -3.78 -7.54
C PHE A 56 -1.15 -2.57 -7.09
N VAL A 57 -2.33 -2.85 -6.55
CA VAL A 57 -3.18 -1.85 -5.88
C VAL A 57 -3.43 -2.27 -4.43
N THR A 58 -3.78 -1.32 -3.58
CA THR A 58 -4.13 -1.60 -2.18
C THR A 58 -5.51 -1.06 -1.82
N LEU A 59 -6.24 -1.83 -1.03
CA LEU A 59 -7.49 -1.43 -0.38
C LEU A 59 -7.30 -1.58 1.12
N GLY A 60 -7.39 -0.49 1.87
CA GLY A 60 -7.20 -0.50 3.32
C GLY A 60 -8.33 -1.24 4.08
N SER A 61 -8.09 -1.54 5.34
CA SER A 61 -9.10 -2.18 6.21
C SER A 61 -10.33 -1.32 6.46
N GLU A 62 -10.21 0.00 6.27
CA GLU A 62 -11.29 0.98 6.35
C GLU A 62 -12.16 1.05 5.09
N PHE A 63 -11.78 0.36 4.01
CA PHE A 63 -12.56 0.30 2.78
C PHE A 63 -13.92 -0.35 3.03
N GLN A 64 -15.00 0.29 2.59
CA GLN A 64 -16.37 -0.17 2.76
C GLN A 64 -17.13 -0.20 1.43
N GLU A 65 -18.00 -1.18 1.27
CA GLU A 65 -18.93 -1.24 0.13
C GLU A 65 -20.16 -0.34 0.34
N SER A 66 -20.57 -0.12 1.61
CA SER A 66 -21.71 0.73 1.97
C SER A 66 -21.38 1.62 3.17
N SER A 67 -21.80 2.88 3.11
CA SER A 67 -21.64 3.84 4.21
C SER A 67 -22.45 3.46 5.46
N ASP A 68 -23.51 2.69 5.29
CA ASP A 68 -24.38 2.26 6.38
C ASP A 68 -23.86 1.03 7.13
N SER A 69 -22.78 0.40 6.63
CA SER A 69 -22.20 -0.78 7.27
C SER A 69 -21.52 -0.43 8.59
N THR A 70 -21.75 -1.26 9.59
CA THR A 70 -20.98 -1.21 10.83
C THR A 70 -19.54 -1.72 10.56
N GLU A 71 -18.61 -1.39 11.44
CA GLU A 71 -17.23 -1.86 11.37
C GLU A 71 -17.15 -3.41 11.29
N ARG A 72 -18.02 -4.10 11.99
CA ARG A 72 -18.11 -5.57 11.96
C ARG A 72 -18.60 -6.11 10.61
N GLU A 73 -19.60 -5.46 10.02
CA GLU A 73 -20.18 -5.86 8.73
C GLU A 73 -19.21 -5.64 7.59
N SER A 74 -18.44 -4.54 7.63
CA SER A 74 -17.47 -4.16 6.62
C SER A 74 -16.07 -4.75 6.82
N ALA A 75 -15.83 -5.54 7.87
CA ALA A 75 -14.52 -6.05 8.26
C ALA A 75 -13.77 -6.80 7.13
N PHE A 76 -14.48 -7.38 6.19
CA PHE A 76 -13.92 -8.13 5.06
C PHE A 76 -14.27 -7.52 3.69
N ASP A 77 -14.77 -6.30 3.64
CA ASP A 77 -15.19 -5.68 2.37
C ASP A 77 -14.01 -5.54 1.41
N ALA A 78 -12.84 -5.12 1.88
CA ALA A 78 -11.64 -5.05 1.06
C ALA A 78 -11.29 -6.42 0.44
N ALA A 79 -11.33 -7.50 1.22
CA ALA A 79 -11.04 -8.85 0.74
C ALA A 79 -12.10 -9.36 -0.25
N LYS A 80 -13.38 -9.13 0.02
CA LYS A 80 -14.48 -9.52 -0.89
C LYS A 80 -14.36 -8.80 -2.23
N VAL A 81 -14.08 -7.51 -2.20
CA VAL A 81 -13.92 -6.71 -3.42
C VAL A 81 -12.64 -7.08 -4.17
N ALA A 82 -11.54 -7.34 -3.47
CA ALA A 82 -10.31 -7.84 -4.08
C ALA A 82 -10.54 -9.18 -4.82
N ALA A 83 -11.33 -10.08 -4.25
CA ALA A 83 -11.70 -11.34 -4.90
C ALA A 83 -12.49 -11.13 -6.20
N ARG A 84 -13.40 -10.15 -6.22
CA ARG A 84 -14.15 -9.78 -7.45
C ARG A 84 -13.25 -9.12 -8.51
N LEU A 85 -12.26 -8.33 -8.08
CA LEU A 85 -11.34 -7.64 -8.99
C LEU A 85 -10.39 -8.61 -9.70
N ALA A 86 -10.10 -9.77 -9.13
CA ALA A 86 -9.26 -10.79 -9.74
C ALA A 86 -9.81 -11.29 -11.09
N ASP A 87 -11.12 -11.24 -11.29
CA ASP A 87 -11.76 -11.62 -12.57
C ASP A 87 -11.60 -10.57 -13.68
N VAL A 88 -11.23 -9.34 -13.34
CA VAL A 88 -11.20 -8.22 -14.29
C VAL A 88 -9.81 -7.64 -14.52
N SER A 89 -8.84 -7.98 -13.69
CA SER A 89 -7.46 -7.46 -13.80
C SER A 89 -6.47 -8.49 -13.26
N THR A 90 -5.29 -8.55 -13.88
CA THR A 90 -4.15 -9.32 -13.39
C THR A 90 -3.26 -8.51 -12.44
N ALA A 91 -3.56 -7.22 -12.22
CA ALA A 91 -2.91 -6.46 -11.15
C ALA A 91 -3.26 -7.09 -9.80
N GLY A 92 -2.25 -7.38 -8.99
CA GLY A 92 -2.44 -7.89 -7.64
C GLY A 92 -3.14 -6.87 -6.77
N VAL A 93 -3.97 -7.35 -5.83
CA VAL A 93 -4.64 -6.51 -4.85
C VAL A 93 -4.24 -6.95 -3.45
N PHE A 94 -3.70 -6.01 -2.66
CA PHE A 94 -3.53 -6.19 -1.22
C PHE A 94 -4.77 -5.66 -0.50
N ALA A 95 -5.46 -6.55 0.20
CA ALA A 95 -6.65 -6.21 0.98
C ALA A 95 -6.33 -6.10 2.47
N GLY A 96 -6.69 -4.98 3.09
CA GLY A 96 -6.55 -4.77 4.52
C GLY A 96 -7.54 -5.59 5.33
N VAL A 97 -7.05 -6.29 6.35
CA VAL A 97 -7.86 -7.04 7.31
C VAL A 97 -7.27 -6.86 8.72
N ALA A 98 -8.06 -7.20 9.74
CA ALA A 98 -7.60 -7.17 11.11
C ALA A 98 -6.40 -8.12 11.32
N GLY A 99 -5.42 -7.70 12.12
CA GLY A 99 -4.23 -8.49 12.46
C GLY A 99 -4.51 -9.59 13.48
N THR A 100 -5.45 -10.48 13.17
CA THR A 100 -5.80 -11.64 13.99
C THR A 100 -5.74 -12.92 13.15
N PRO A 101 -5.43 -14.08 13.76
CA PRO A 101 -5.41 -15.36 13.04
C PRO A 101 -6.72 -15.66 12.31
N ARG A 102 -7.84 -15.39 12.98
CA ARG A 102 -9.19 -15.60 12.41
C ARG A 102 -9.43 -14.74 11.19
N ALA A 103 -9.15 -13.45 11.28
CA ALA A 103 -9.39 -12.52 10.17
C ALA A 103 -8.51 -12.86 8.96
N ILE A 104 -7.26 -13.23 9.18
CA ILE A 104 -6.34 -13.65 8.13
C ILE A 104 -6.88 -14.91 7.44
N ASN A 105 -7.26 -15.95 8.20
CA ASN A 105 -7.77 -17.20 7.62
C ASN A 105 -9.08 -17.00 6.84
N VAL A 106 -10.01 -16.19 7.34
CA VAL A 106 -11.25 -15.86 6.60
C VAL A 106 -10.93 -15.15 5.29
N ALA A 107 -10.02 -14.19 5.30
CA ALA A 107 -9.62 -13.49 4.10
C ALA A 107 -8.87 -14.39 3.10
N VAL A 108 -8.06 -15.32 3.58
CA VAL A 108 -7.41 -16.35 2.74
C VAL A 108 -8.47 -17.18 2.02
N ASP A 109 -9.50 -17.65 2.72
CA ASP A 109 -10.58 -18.45 2.11
C ASP A 109 -11.34 -17.67 1.02
N LEU A 110 -11.49 -16.33 1.20
CA LEU A 110 -12.13 -15.47 0.20
C LEU A 110 -11.26 -15.28 -1.06
N LEU A 111 -9.94 -15.20 -0.91
CA LEU A 111 -9.01 -14.77 -1.96
C LEU A 111 -8.26 -15.94 -2.63
N ALA A 112 -7.98 -17.02 -1.90
CA ALA A 112 -7.11 -18.10 -2.37
C ALA A 112 -7.48 -18.68 -3.74
N PRO A 113 -8.76 -18.90 -4.10
CA PRO A 113 -9.12 -19.45 -5.39
C PRO A 113 -8.77 -18.57 -6.60
N GLN A 114 -8.46 -17.30 -6.36
CA GLN A 114 -8.31 -16.27 -7.40
C GLN A 114 -6.95 -15.57 -7.34
N SER A 115 -6.08 -15.98 -6.42
CA SER A 115 -4.82 -15.30 -6.17
C SER A 115 -3.79 -15.59 -7.25
N GLU A 116 -3.26 -14.53 -7.85
CA GLU A 116 -2.12 -14.56 -8.76
C GLU A 116 -1.23 -13.32 -8.51
N GLY A 117 0.07 -13.43 -8.78
CA GLY A 117 0.99 -12.30 -8.75
C GLY A 117 1.14 -11.63 -7.37
N TRP A 118 0.77 -10.36 -7.26
CA TRP A 118 0.91 -9.53 -6.05
C TRP A 118 -0.30 -9.57 -5.11
N ALA A 119 -1.22 -10.51 -5.28
CA ALA A 119 -2.36 -10.64 -4.37
C ALA A 119 -1.91 -10.97 -2.94
N GLY A 120 -2.54 -10.33 -1.96
CA GLY A 120 -2.19 -10.53 -0.56
C GLY A 120 -3.07 -9.80 0.43
N LEU A 121 -2.66 -9.86 1.68
CA LEU A 121 -3.32 -9.25 2.81
C LEU A 121 -2.42 -8.22 3.47
N THR A 122 -2.98 -7.08 3.83
CA THR A 122 -2.30 -6.07 4.66
C THR A 122 -2.83 -6.12 6.08
N ILE A 123 -1.95 -6.27 7.05
CA ILE A 123 -2.29 -6.34 8.47
C ILE A 123 -1.43 -5.38 9.29
N THR A 124 -1.96 -5.00 10.45
CA THR A 124 -1.23 -4.26 11.49
C THR A 124 -1.14 -5.10 12.75
N LEU A 125 0.05 -5.22 13.32
CA LEU A 125 0.26 -5.91 14.60
C LEU A 125 0.00 -4.95 15.75
N GLY A 126 -0.83 -5.39 16.72
CA GLY A 126 -1.01 -4.71 17.98
C GLY A 126 -0.09 -5.27 19.07
N THR A 127 0.00 -4.58 20.21
CA THR A 127 0.80 -5.02 21.37
C THR A 127 0.31 -6.34 21.99
N ASN A 128 -0.99 -6.62 21.86
CA ASN A 128 -1.65 -7.82 22.38
C ASN A 128 -1.99 -8.84 21.29
N SER A 129 -1.32 -8.75 20.12
CA SER A 129 -1.56 -9.68 19.02
C SER A 129 -1.09 -11.11 19.40
N ASP A 130 -1.86 -12.09 18.93
CA ASP A 130 -1.45 -13.51 18.99
C ASP A 130 -0.43 -13.78 17.88
N PHE A 131 0.85 -13.53 18.17
CA PHE A 131 1.93 -13.65 17.19
C PHE A 131 2.10 -15.07 16.64
N ASP A 132 1.96 -16.09 17.49
CA ASP A 132 2.08 -17.48 17.04
C ASP A 132 0.94 -17.89 16.13
N GLY A 133 -0.28 -17.50 16.47
CA GLY A 133 -1.44 -17.72 15.63
C GLY A 133 -1.35 -16.94 14.30
N ILE A 134 -0.88 -15.70 14.34
CA ILE A 134 -0.67 -14.88 13.13
C ILE A 134 0.42 -15.51 12.25
N LEU A 135 1.51 -15.98 12.82
CA LEU A 135 2.57 -16.66 12.08
C LEU A 135 2.05 -17.91 11.35
N THR A 136 1.22 -18.70 12.03
CA THR A 136 0.57 -19.88 11.43
C THR A 136 -0.37 -19.48 10.31
N ALA A 137 -1.22 -18.46 10.51
CA ALA A 137 -2.12 -17.95 9.49
C ALA A 137 -1.36 -17.36 8.28
N ALA A 138 -0.23 -16.68 8.50
CA ALA A 138 0.63 -16.19 7.45
C ALA A 138 1.24 -17.33 6.60
N LYS A 139 1.62 -18.43 7.22
CA LYS A 139 2.07 -19.64 6.49
C LYS A 139 0.96 -20.23 5.63
N ASN A 140 -0.26 -20.28 6.15
CA ASN A 140 -1.43 -20.72 5.38
C ASN A 140 -1.69 -19.81 4.18
N ALA A 141 -1.59 -18.50 4.37
CA ALA A 141 -1.74 -17.52 3.29
C ALA A 141 -0.70 -17.76 2.17
N ARG A 142 0.57 -17.94 2.53
CA ARG A 142 1.65 -18.24 1.56
C ARG A 142 1.40 -19.55 0.82
N ALA A 143 0.97 -20.58 1.52
CA ALA A 143 0.62 -21.88 0.90
C ALA A 143 -0.52 -21.74 -0.11
N ALA A 144 -1.40 -20.76 0.08
CA ALA A 144 -2.47 -20.40 -0.83
C ALA A 144 -2.05 -19.43 -1.95
N GLY A 145 -0.77 -19.03 -2.01
CA GLY A 145 -0.25 -18.10 -3.01
C GLY A 145 -0.44 -16.61 -2.68
N LEU A 146 -0.84 -16.28 -1.44
CA LEU A 146 -1.04 -14.91 -0.97
C LEU A 146 0.17 -14.40 -0.20
N ARG A 147 0.47 -13.12 -0.36
CA ARG A 147 1.52 -12.42 0.39
C ARG A 147 0.93 -11.74 1.61
N ILE A 148 1.73 -11.68 2.69
CA ILE A 148 1.40 -10.90 3.88
C ILE A 148 2.23 -9.63 3.88
N SER A 149 1.54 -8.48 3.94
CA SER A 149 2.13 -7.16 4.09
C SER A 149 1.87 -6.63 5.50
N LEU A 150 2.93 -6.28 6.22
CA LEU A 150 2.82 -5.65 7.54
C LEU A 150 2.97 -4.13 7.42
N ILE A 151 2.03 -3.40 8.01
CA ILE A 151 2.15 -1.95 8.20
C ILE A 151 3.04 -1.68 9.42
N ILE A 152 4.08 -0.89 9.21
CA ILE A 152 5.03 -0.46 10.25
C ILE A 152 5.02 1.07 10.31
N THR A 153 4.70 1.62 11.48
CA THR A 153 4.65 3.07 11.72
C THR A 153 5.83 3.57 12.54
N ASN A 154 6.46 2.69 13.34
CA ASN A 154 7.65 3.03 14.12
C ASN A 154 8.91 2.52 13.43
N PRO A 155 9.80 3.41 12.93
CA PRO A 155 11.00 3.03 12.20
C PRO A 155 12.12 2.49 13.10
N SER A 156 12.00 2.62 14.41
CA SER A 156 12.96 2.04 15.36
C SER A 156 12.74 0.53 15.46
N ILE A 157 13.59 -0.23 14.78
CA ILE A 157 13.48 -1.68 14.68
C ILE A 157 14.61 -2.33 15.49
N THR A 158 14.26 -2.94 16.61
CA THR A 158 15.20 -3.80 17.35
C THR A 158 15.45 -5.11 16.61
N PRO A 159 16.57 -5.83 16.87
CA PRO A 159 16.82 -7.12 16.23
C PRO A 159 15.69 -8.13 16.44
N GLU A 160 15.10 -8.19 17.64
CA GLU A 160 14.00 -9.09 17.95
C GLU A 160 12.74 -8.73 17.15
N ARG A 161 12.45 -7.43 17.04
CA ARG A 161 11.32 -6.94 16.25
C ARG A 161 11.53 -7.17 14.76
N ALA A 162 12.74 -6.99 14.25
CA ALA A 162 13.09 -7.29 12.87
C ALA A 162 12.85 -8.77 12.53
N THR A 163 13.28 -9.67 13.43
CA THR A 163 13.05 -11.11 13.27
C THR A 163 11.56 -11.46 13.27
N LEU A 164 10.77 -10.88 14.17
CA LEU A 164 9.33 -11.08 14.23
C LEU A 164 8.66 -10.62 12.93
N ILE A 165 8.98 -9.41 12.48
CA ILE A 165 8.45 -8.84 11.23
C ILE A 165 8.81 -9.74 10.05
N ALA A 166 10.07 -10.10 9.89
CA ALA A 166 10.54 -10.95 8.81
C ALA A 166 9.94 -12.36 8.83
N SER A 167 9.63 -12.89 10.02
CA SER A 167 8.97 -14.20 10.13
C SER A 167 7.55 -14.20 9.58
N ILE A 168 6.82 -13.10 9.79
CA ILE A 168 5.41 -12.97 9.40
C ILE A 168 5.27 -12.41 7.98
N ALA A 169 6.01 -11.35 7.65
CA ALA A 169 5.83 -10.57 6.44
C ALA A 169 6.54 -11.17 5.22
N ASP A 170 5.91 -11.05 4.06
CA ASP A 170 6.53 -11.17 2.75
C ASP A 170 6.91 -9.78 2.21
N THR A 171 6.10 -8.79 2.55
CA THR A 171 6.36 -7.38 2.30
C THR A 171 6.09 -6.55 3.56
N VAL A 172 6.72 -5.39 3.65
CA VAL A 172 6.49 -4.40 4.70
C VAL A 172 6.05 -3.09 4.06
N ARG A 173 5.07 -2.45 4.67
CA ARG A 173 4.55 -1.15 4.27
C ARG A 173 4.93 -0.14 5.34
N LEU A 174 5.95 0.69 5.05
CA LEU A 174 6.44 1.72 5.98
C LEU A 174 5.62 3.00 5.86
N ARG A 175 5.05 3.42 6.98
CA ARG A 175 4.45 4.75 7.17
C ARG A 175 5.44 5.63 7.94
N VAL A 176 6.46 6.10 7.25
CA VAL A 176 7.58 6.87 7.84
C VAL A 176 7.90 8.04 6.94
N ALA A 177 7.90 9.25 7.50
CA ALA A 177 8.13 10.48 6.74
C ALA A 177 9.62 10.72 6.42
N ASP A 178 10.54 10.29 7.30
CA ASP A 178 11.97 10.48 7.12
C ASP A 178 12.60 9.33 6.31
N PRO A 179 13.18 9.61 5.12
CA PRO A 179 13.80 8.58 4.30
C PRO A 179 15.04 7.95 4.94
N HIS A 180 15.75 8.65 5.82
CA HIS A 180 16.90 8.07 6.52
C HIS A 180 16.46 7.05 7.56
N ALA A 181 15.40 7.34 8.33
CA ALA A 181 14.81 6.39 9.26
C ALA A 181 14.23 5.17 8.53
N ALA A 182 13.60 5.38 7.38
CA ALA A 182 13.10 4.31 6.52
C ALA A 182 14.23 3.40 6.01
N ARG A 183 15.36 3.98 5.63
CA ARG A 183 16.56 3.22 5.21
C ARG A 183 17.07 2.31 6.31
N GLU A 184 17.18 2.81 7.53
CA GLU A 184 17.64 2.01 8.67
C GLU A 184 16.66 0.87 8.99
N ALA A 185 15.35 1.16 8.98
CA ALA A 185 14.31 0.14 9.18
C ALA A 185 14.35 -0.93 8.09
N ARG A 186 14.47 -0.53 6.82
CA ARG A 186 14.60 -1.46 5.70
C ARG A 186 15.81 -2.35 5.85
N PHE A 187 16.97 -1.79 6.20
CA PHE A 187 18.20 -2.56 6.38
C PHE A 187 18.02 -3.64 7.46
N ALA A 188 17.46 -3.28 8.61
CA ALA A 188 17.23 -4.22 9.70
C ALA A 188 16.25 -5.35 9.31
N ILE A 189 15.15 -5.01 8.65
CA ILE A 189 14.12 -5.98 8.23
C ILE A 189 14.67 -6.94 7.17
N ARG A 190 15.37 -6.42 6.17
CA ARG A 190 15.94 -7.26 5.11
C ARG A 190 17.06 -8.17 5.63
N ALA A 191 17.90 -7.69 6.53
CA ALA A 191 18.92 -8.52 7.18
C ALA A 191 18.30 -9.69 7.95
N ALA A 192 17.27 -9.43 8.74
CA ALA A 192 16.53 -10.48 9.45
C ALA A 192 15.85 -11.47 8.48
N GLY A 193 15.30 -10.97 7.37
CA GLY A 193 14.74 -11.80 6.31
C GLY A 193 15.77 -12.74 5.71
N GLN A 194 16.96 -12.25 5.39
CA GLN A 194 18.06 -13.06 4.84
C GLN A 194 18.50 -14.17 5.80
N GLU A 195 18.57 -13.89 7.10
CA GLU A 195 18.87 -14.90 8.13
C GLU A 195 17.80 -16.02 8.16
N LEU A 196 16.55 -15.69 7.83
CA LEU A 196 15.44 -16.65 7.74
C LEU A 196 15.30 -17.28 6.33
N GLY A 197 16.20 -16.97 5.40
CA GLY A 197 16.12 -17.44 4.02
C GLY A 197 14.96 -16.83 3.22
N LYS A 198 14.50 -15.63 3.59
CA LYS A 198 13.39 -14.91 2.95
C LYS A 198 13.87 -13.60 2.34
N ASP A 199 13.31 -13.25 1.19
CA ASP A 199 13.45 -11.92 0.60
C ASP A 199 12.23 -11.06 0.95
N VAL A 200 12.35 -10.30 2.06
CA VAL A 200 11.27 -9.41 2.53
C VAL A 200 11.44 -8.06 1.85
N LEU A 201 10.49 -7.68 1.01
CA LEU A 201 10.49 -6.39 0.33
C LEU A 201 9.88 -5.31 1.23
N VAL A 202 10.50 -4.14 1.22
CA VAL A 202 10.07 -2.99 2.03
C VAL A 202 9.58 -1.89 1.11
N PHE A 203 8.29 -1.56 1.20
CA PHE A 203 7.65 -0.47 0.46
C PHE A 203 7.45 0.73 1.38
N ALA A 204 7.75 1.93 0.88
CA ALA A 204 7.43 3.16 1.57
C ALA A 204 6.14 3.77 1.00
N GLU A 205 5.30 4.32 1.87
CA GLU A 205 4.15 5.11 1.46
C GLU A 205 4.57 6.54 1.14
N LEU A 206 4.15 7.03 -0.02
CA LEU A 206 4.28 8.43 -0.41
C LEU A 206 2.90 9.01 -0.71
N GLY A 207 2.50 10.02 0.07
CA GLY A 207 1.34 10.84 -0.26
C GLY A 207 1.61 11.69 -1.49
N ILE A 208 0.65 11.82 -2.39
CA ILE A 208 0.80 12.61 -3.61
C ILE A 208 -0.34 13.61 -3.80
N VAL A 209 0.03 14.84 -4.13
CA VAL A 209 -0.87 15.87 -4.64
C VAL A 209 -0.27 16.39 -5.94
N ILE A 210 -0.90 16.08 -7.06
CA ILE A 210 -0.39 16.37 -8.40
C ILE A 210 -1.19 17.49 -9.04
N SER A 211 -0.47 18.51 -9.52
CA SER A 211 -1.04 19.62 -10.27
C SER A 211 -0.12 20.00 -11.44
N ALA A 212 -0.49 21.02 -12.20
CA ALA A 212 0.29 21.47 -13.34
C ALA A 212 1.63 22.11 -12.93
N SER A 213 1.73 22.61 -11.70
CA SER A 213 2.95 23.16 -11.11
C SER A 213 3.05 22.83 -9.62
N VAL A 214 4.21 23.05 -9.04
CA VAL A 214 4.45 22.87 -7.60
C VAL A 214 3.58 23.84 -6.80
N GLU A 215 3.52 25.10 -7.19
CA GLU A 215 2.73 26.14 -6.53
C GLU A 215 1.24 25.78 -6.52
N ALA A 216 0.72 25.31 -7.65
CA ALA A 216 -0.67 24.86 -7.74
C ALA A 216 -0.97 23.62 -6.85
N ALA A 217 0.00 22.73 -6.68
CA ALA A 217 -0.11 21.60 -5.77
C ALA A 217 -0.11 22.03 -4.31
N GLU A 218 0.73 23.00 -3.95
CA GLU A 218 0.78 23.59 -2.60
C GLU A 218 -0.53 24.31 -2.27
N GLU A 219 -1.04 25.14 -3.16
CA GLU A 219 -2.34 25.81 -3.00
C GLU A 219 -3.48 24.81 -2.80
N ARG A 220 -3.49 23.73 -3.58
CA ARG A 220 -4.47 22.67 -3.44
C ARG A 220 -4.36 21.96 -2.10
N THR A 221 -3.15 21.75 -1.59
CA THR A 221 -2.92 21.15 -0.27
C THR A 221 -3.44 22.07 0.85
N HIS A 222 -3.23 23.37 0.77
CA HIS A 222 -3.77 24.33 1.74
C HIS A 222 -5.29 24.37 1.76
N LEU A 223 -5.94 24.29 0.58
CA LEU A 223 -7.40 24.16 0.52
C LEU A 223 -7.88 22.88 1.21
N ILE A 224 -7.15 21.82 1.06
CA ILE A 224 -7.37 20.54 1.72
C ILE A 224 -7.34 20.70 3.25
N GLU A 225 -6.30 21.29 3.77
CA GLU A 225 -6.12 21.56 5.20
C GLU A 225 -7.23 22.46 5.76
N ASP A 226 -7.59 23.50 5.02
CA ASP A 226 -8.65 24.44 5.42
C ASP A 226 -10.03 23.77 5.51
N ILE A 227 -10.34 22.85 4.58
CA ILE A 227 -11.63 22.15 4.55
C ILE A 227 -11.68 21.06 5.62
N ASN A 228 -10.62 20.31 5.82
CA ASN A 228 -10.61 19.14 6.71
C ASN A 228 -10.07 19.42 8.11
N GLY A 229 -9.47 20.59 8.33
CA GLY A 229 -8.82 20.95 9.60
C GLY A 229 -7.51 20.20 9.88
N CYS A 230 -7.02 19.40 8.93
CA CYS A 230 -5.74 18.69 9.00
C CYS A 230 -5.18 18.47 7.61
N GLY A 231 -3.85 18.23 7.54
CA GLY A 231 -3.19 17.87 6.29
C GLY A 231 -3.69 16.54 5.73
N PRO A 232 -3.57 16.33 4.40
CA PRO A 232 -4.06 15.11 3.76
C PRO A 232 -3.28 13.86 4.16
N PHE A 233 -2.06 14.03 4.65
CA PHE A 233 -1.16 12.93 4.97
C PHE A 233 -0.51 13.11 6.33
N GLU A 234 -0.79 12.18 7.24
CA GLU A 234 -0.18 12.16 8.56
C GLU A 234 0.82 11.00 8.66
N GLY A 235 2.03 11.31 9.16
CA GLY A 235 3.05 10.30 9.45
C GLY A 235 3.76 9.71 8.23
N ILE A 236 3.47 10.17 7.02
CA ILE A 236 4.14 9.75 5.78
C ILE A 236 4.77 10.94 5.06
N ALA A 237 5.77 10.66 4.22
CA ALA A 237 6.28 11.66 3.30
C ALA A 237 5.24 11.98 2.23
N CYS A 238 5.21 13.23 1.78
CA CYS A 238 4.32 13.65 0.70
C CYS A 238 5.10 14.37 -0.40
N VAL A 239 4.59 14.24 -1.62
CA VAL A 239 5.09 14.92 -2.81
C VAL A 239 4.00 15.85 -3.30
N LEU A 240 4.28 17.14 -3.23
CA LEU A 240 3.41 18.19 -3.76
C LEU A 240 4.07 18.74 -5.04
N GLY A 241 3.47 18.47 -6.18
CA GLY A 241 4.11 18.90 -7.40
C GLY A 241 3.48 18.33 -8.67
N THR A 242 4.32 18.11 -9.65
CA THR A 242 3.96 17.53 -10.94
C THR A 242 4.22 16.01 -10.97
N VAL A 243 3.83 15.34 -12.05
CA VAL A 243 4.18 13.92 -12.28
C VAL A 243 5.69 13.69 -12.22
N TYR A 244 6.48 14.63 -12.71
CA TYR A 244 7.94 14.55 -12.65
C TYR A 244 8.46 14.62 -11.22
N SER A 245 7.85 15.44 -10.37
CA SER A 245 8.16 15.50 -8.94
C SER A 245 7.94 14.15 -8.25
N VAL A 246 6.89 13.42 -8.63
CA VAL A 246 6.61 12.07 -8.12
C VAL A 246 7.67 11.07 -8.60
N ALA A 247 8.02 11.09 -9.88
CA ALA A 247 9.05 10.21 -10.42
C ALA A 247 10.42 10.45 -9.74
N ASP A 248 10.82 11.71 -9.57
CA ASP A 248 12.05 12.08 -8.87
C ASP A 248 12.05 11.61 -7.41
N ALA A 249 10.92 11.70 -6.72
CA ALA A 249 10.79 11.22 -5.34
C ALA A 249 10.92 9.70 -5.26
N ILE A 250 10.32 8.94 -6.17
CA ILE A 250 10.47 7.48 -6.24
C ILE A 250 11.94 7.11 -6.44
N GLU A 251 12.60 7.71 -7.42
CA GLU A 251 14.02 7.47 -7.68
C GLU A 251 14.89 7.82 -6.48
N SER A 252 14.61 8.94 -5.81
CA SER A 252 15.36 9.38 -4.63
C SER A 252 15.23 8.41 -3.46
N TRP A 253 14.01 7.96 -3.14
CA TRP A 253 13.77 7.02 -2.05
C TRP A 253 14.41 5.66 -2.30
N VAL A 254 14.28 5.13 -3.49
CA VAL A 254 14.88 3.84 -3.87
C VAL A 254 16.39 3.97 -3.99
N GLY A 255 16.89 5.03 -4.59
CA GLY A 255 18.32 5.29 -4.73
C GLY A 255 19.05 5.48 -3.40
N LEU A 256 18.40 6.09 -2.41
CA LEU A 256 18.90 6.19 -1.03
C LEU A 256 18.92 4.85 -0.29
N GLY A 257 18.22 3.85 -0.79
CA GLY A 257 18.03 2.56 -0.11
C GLY A 257 16.95 2.60 0.97
N ALA A 258 16.07 3.60 0.93
CA ALA A 258 14.97 3.75 1.88
C ALA A 258 13.82 2.77 1.63
N ALA A 259 13.67 2.31 0.40
CA ALA A 259 12.62 1.36 0.01
C ALA A 259 13.04 0.51 -1.19
N ASP A 260 12.42 -0.65 -1.35
CA ASP A 260 12.49 -1.49 -2.55
C ASP A 260 11.45 -1.08 -3.59
N GLY A 261 10.42 -0.38 -3.15
CA GLY A 261 9.35 0.16 -3.96
C GLY A 261 8.50 1.15 -3.18
N ILE A 262 7.52 1.71 -3.86
CA ILE A 262 6.69 2.81 -3.35
C ILE A 262 5.22 2.44 -3.47
N ILE A 263 4.44 2.80 -2.46
CA ILE A 263 2.98 2.80 -2.53
C ILE A 263 2.53 4.26 -2.57
N LEU A 264 1.95 4.66 -3.69
CA LEU A 264 1.42 6.01 -3.86
C LEU A 264 0.06 6.13 -3.18
N ILE A 265 -0.10 7.15 -2.35
CA ILE A 265 -1.35 7.47 -1.65
C ILE A 265 -1.89 8.77 -2.23
N PRO A 266 -2.85 8.73 -3.16
CA PRO A 266 -3.43 9.93 -3.74
C PRO A 266 -4.26 10.70 -2.72
N ALA A 267 -4.14 12.03 -2.71
CA ALA A 267 -5.01 12.90 -1.91
C ALA A 267 -6.42 12.95 -2.49
N SER A 268 -6.54 12.77 -3.79
CA SER A 268 -7.81 12.82 -4.51
C SER A 268 -7.82 11.81 -5.66
N LEU A 269 -8.87 11.01 -5.73
CA LEU A 269 -9.20 10.16 -6.86
C LEU A 269 -10.49 10.72 -7.51
N PRO A 270 -10.54 11.10 -8.78
CA PRO A 270 -9.74 10.59 -9.89
C PRO A 270 -8.55 11.47 -10.29
N THR A 271 -8.42 12.69 -9.80
CA THR A 271 -7.47 13.69 -10.34
C THR A 271 -6.01 13.21 -10.26
N ASP A 272 -5.56 12.82 -9.07
CA ASP A 272 -4.17 12.39 -8.87
C ASP A 272 -3.89 11.05 -9.57
N LEU A 273 -4.85 10.11 -9.55
CA LEU A 273 -4.73 8.84 -10.26
C LEU A 273 -4.57 9.07 -11.77
N ALA A 274 -5.44 9.87 -12.37
CA ALA A 274 -5.38 10.16 -13.79
C ALA A 274 -4.07 10.84 -14.19
N SER A 275 -3.52 11.70 -13.34
CA SER A 275 -2.25 12.37 -13.56
C SER A 275 -1.07 11.40 -13.52
N VAL A 276 -1.02 10.53 -12.52
CA VAL A 276 0.01 9.49 -12.39
C VAL A 276 0.01 8.54 -13.59
N LEU A 277 -1.16 8.06 -13.98
CA LEU A 277 -1.28 7.07 -15.07
C LEU A 277 -0.94 7.63 -16.46
N ARG A 278 -0.94 8.95 -16.62
CA ARG A 278 -0.54 9.61 -17.89
C ARG A 278 0.93 9.92 -17.98
N GLY A 279 1.65 9.92 -16.89
CA GLY A 279 2.99 10.48 -16.81
C GLY A 279 4.09 9.63 -16.17
N VAL A 280 3.79 8.43 -15.70
CA VAL A 280 4.80 7.55 -15.07
C VAL A 280 5.11 6.34 -15.95
#